data_a5a7898fe71dd4f4d4cd871f3e66b7e2
#
_entry.id   a5a7898fe71dd4f4d4cd871f3e66b7e2
#
_cell.length_a   1.000
_cell.length_b   1.000
_cell.length_c   1.000
_cell.angle_alpha   90.00
_cell.angle_beta   90.00
_cell.angle_gamma   90.00
#
_symmetry.space_group_name_H-M   'P 1'
#
loop_
_entity.id
_entity.type
_entity.pdbx_description
1 polymer ?
#
loop_
_entity_poly.entity_id
_entity_poly.type
_entity_poly.pdbx_seq_one_letter_code
_entity_poly.pdbx_strand_id
1 'polypeptide(L)'
;MDAVILPGAILPAALAYADLLSAFDAGVDARSKELEVYAGTEVPPPHYGMETEIDGIDRLADEAGFARFHLVGYSAGGASALAYALAHPDRLRSLTLSEPAWAGTDGRLPAEVEAADRVLATLRLPPGDMVAAFMRAQIEDGVEPPAPPQGPPPAWMGSRPAGAVAIAGAFERHAFPPERMRTFAHPVLFALGGRSRHAYYGLMAERLRGVFPDFSLAVFPDRHHFDPPHRTEPERYARLLEEHWRRAEENQG
;
A
#
# COMPACT_ATOMS: atom_id res chain seq x y z
N MET A 1 7.99 -13.33 -14.47
CA MET A 1 7.22 -12.12 -14.06
C MET A 1 8.03 -11.38 -13.01
N ASP A 2 8.35 -10.12 -13.27
CA ASP A 2 9.16 -9.25 -12.40
C ASP A 2 8.24 -8.38 -11.56
N ALA A 3 8.43 -8.32 -10.25
CA ALA A 3 7.54 -7.58 -9.36
C ALA A 3 8.29 -6.85 -8.24
N VAL A 4 7.81 -5.65 -7.89
CA VAL A 4 8.22 -4.87 -6.72
C VAL A 4 7.05 -4.77 -5.74
N ILE A 5 7.30 -5.03 -4.45
CA ILE A 5 6.28 -5.08 -3.40
C ILE A 5 6.63 -4.13 -2.26
N LEU A 6 5.71 -3.23 -1.92
CA LEU A 6 5.90 -2.18 -0.91
C LEU A 6 5.02 -2.44 0.33
N PRO A 7 5.59 -2.37 1.55
CA PRO A 7 4.88 -2.60 2.80
C PRO A 7 4.04 -1.42 3.25
N GLY A 8 3.25 -1.64 4.29
CA GLY A 8 2.67 -0.56 5.09
C GLY A 8 3.71 0.15 5.98
N ALA A 9 3.28 1.24 6.62
CA ALA A 9 4.18 2.09 7.42
C ALA A 9 4.71 1.44 8.70
N ILE A 10 4.16 0.32 9.15
CA ILE A 10 4.49 -0.23 10.48
C ILE A 10 5.45 -1.42 10.40
N LEU A 11 5.11 -2.47 9.67
CA LEU A 11 5.92 -3.68 9.63
C LEU A 11 7.01 -3.59 8.56
N PRO A 12 8.30 -3.90 8.89
CA PRO A 12 9.36 -3.95 7.89
C PRO A 12 9.04 -4.89 6.73
N ALA A 13 9.43 -4.53 5.51
CA ALA A 13 9.13 -5.28 4.30
C ALA A 13 9.54 -6.76 4.38
N ALA A 14 10.72 -7.05 4.92
CA ALA A 14 11.22 -8.42 5.07
C ALA A 14 10.33 -9.29 5.97
N LEU A 15 9.70 -8.69 7.00
CA LEU A 15 8.79 -9.40 7.90
C LEU A 15 7.36 -9.44 7.34
N ALA A 16 6.96 -8.41 6.59
CA ALA A 16 5.62 -8.34 6.01
C ALA A 16 5.39 -9.36 4.91
N TYR A 17 6.44 -9.68 4.12
CA TYR A 17 6.28 -10.42 2.87
C TYR A 17 7.04 -11.76 2.81
N ALA A 18 7.67 -12.22 3.90
CA ALA A 18 8.41 -13.48 3.90
C ALA A 18 7.57 -14.65 3.39
N ASP A 19 6.36 -14.80 3.92
CA ASP A 19 5.45 -15.89 3.55
C ASP A 19 4.90 -15.74 2.12
N LEU A 20 4.53 -14.51 1.72
CA LEU A 20 4.08 -14.23 0.36
C LEU A 20 5.17 -14.51 -0.69
N LEU A 21 6.41 -14.06 -0.45
CA LEU A 21 7.52 -14.30 -1.36
C LEU A 21 7.82 -15.80 -1.53
N SER A 22 7.63 -16.57 -0.45
CA SER A 22 7.79 -18.02 -0.48
C SER A 22 6.63 -18.77 -1.18
N ALA A 23 5.48 -18.11 -1.33
CA ALA A 23 4.26 -18.68 -1.92
C ALA A 23 4.18 -18.46 -3.44
N PHE A 24 5.02 -17.64 -4.04
CA PHE A 24 5.04 -17.43 -5.49
C PHE A 24 5.64 -18.62 -6.24
N ASP A 25 5.15 -18.84 -7.45
CA ASP A 25 5.69 -19.82 -8.39
C ASP A 25 7.14 -19.49 -8.80
N ALA A 26 7.91 -20.52 -9.18
CA ALA A 26 9.34 -20.41 -9.53
C ALA A 26 9.63 -19.45 -10.71
N GLY A 27 8.63 -19.07 -11.51
CA GLY A 27 8.75 -18.10 -12.60
C GLY A 27 8.59 -16.64 -12.20
N VAL A 28 8.41 -16.36 -10.91
CA VAL A 28 8.24 -15.00 -10.37
C VAL A 28 9.54 -14.53 -9.71
N ASP A 29 10.07 -13.40 -10.15
CA ASP A 29 11.13 -12.65 -9.45
C ASP A 29 10.48 -11.45 -8.74
N ALA A 30 10.05 -11.66 -7.51
CA ALA A 30 9.43 -10.62 -6.69
C ALA A 30 10.41 -10.10 -5.64
N ARG A 31 10.54 -8.78 -5.55
CA ARG A 31 11.41 -8.08 -4.60
C ARG A 31 10.58 -7.23 -3.65
N SER A 32 10.67 -7.48 -2.36
CA SER A 32 10.09 -6.58 -1.36
C SER A 32 11.08 -5.46 -1.04
N LYS A 33 10.57 -4.24 -0.96
CA LYS A 33 11.35 -3.03 -0.69
C LYS A 33 10.84 -2.33 0.56
N GLU A 34 11.72 -1.99 1.49
CA GLU A 34 11.37 -1.11 2.61
C GLU A 34 11.03 0.30 2.11
N LEU A 35 10.13 1.00 2.79
CA LEU A 35 9.83 2.39 2.49
C LEU A 35 11.06 3.28 2.77
N GLU A 36 11.33 4.24 1.90
CA GLU A 36 12.47 5.14 2.01
C GLU A 36 12.44 6.00 3.28
N VAL A 37 11.26 6.24 3.82
CA VAL A 37 11.11 6.92 5.12
C VAL A 37 11.90 6.24 6.23
N TYR A 38 12.23 4.93 6.09
CA TYR A 38 12.98 4.11 7.05
C TYR A 38 14.35 3.65 6.56
N ALA A 39 14.77 4.03 5.35
CA ALA A 39 16.00 3.53 4.74
C ALA A 39 17.28 4.12 5.36
N GLY A 40 17.20 5.27 6.01
CA GLY A 40 18.34 5.95 6.61
C GLY A 40 18.51 5.72 8.12
N THR A 41 19.53 6.35 8.69
CA THR A 41 19.74 6.41 10.16
C THR A 41 18.83 7.44 10.84
N GLU A 42 18.36 8.44 10.09
CA GLU A 42 17.38 9.43 10.53
C GLU A 42 16.00 9.09 9.98
N VAL A 43 14.97 9.28 10.77
CA VAL A 43 13.57 9.01 10.39
C VAL A 43 12.69 10.22 10.72
N PRO A 44 12.13 10.91 9.71
CA PRO A 44 12.39 10.71 8.27
C PRO A 44 13.80 11.18 7.85
N PRO A 45 14.30 10.72 6.70
CA PRO A 45 15.53 11.29 6.14
C PRO A 45 15.33 12.77 5.76
N PRO A 46 16.42 13.57 5.67
CA PRO A 46 16.34 14.96 5.24
C PRO A 46 15.63 15.10 3.88
N HIS A 47 14.79 16.15 3.75
CA HIS A 47 14.03 16.46 2.52
C HIS A 47 13.07 15.37 2.07
N TYR A 48 12.63 14.49 2.97
CA TYR A 48 11.71 13.41 2.66
C TYR A 48 10.39 13.89 2.04
N GLY A 49 10.00 13.25 0.96
CA GLY A 49 8.76 13.49 0.23
C GLY A 49 8.36 12.27 -0.58
N MET A 50 7.28 12.37 -1.35
CA MET A 50 6.81 11.28 -2.19
C MET A 50 7.81 10.93 -3.31
N GLU A 51 8.53 11.92 -3.81
CA GLU A 51 9.60 11.76 -4.79
C GLU A 51 10.69 10.81 -4.28
N THR A 52 11.00 10.86 -2.97
CA THR A 52 11.96 9.94 -2.35
C THR A 52 11.51 8.48 -2.44
N GLU A 53 10.21 8.21 -2.22
CA GLU A 53 9.64 6.87 -2.38
C GLU A 53 9.64 6.42 -3.86
N ILE A 54 9.29 7.33 -4.79
CA ILE A 54 9.28 7.08 -6.23
C ILE A 54 10.69 6.72 -6.71
N ASP A 55 11.70 7.52 -6.40
CA ASP A 55 13.10 7.27 -6.75
C ASP A 55 13.62 5.95 -6.17
N GLY A 56 13.17 5.62 -4.97
CA GLY A 56 13.52 4.35 -4.31
C GLY A 56 12.95 3.12 -5.01
N ILE A 57 11.76 3.23 -5.61
CA ILE A 57 11.17 2.15 -6.42
C ILE A 57 11.96 1.97 -7.71
N ASP A 58 12.28 3.05 -8.43
CA ASP A 58 13.08 3.02 -9.64
C ASP A 58 14.47 2.41 -9.38
N ARG A 59 15.14 2.86 -8.32
CA ARG A 59 16.45 2.33 -7.93
C ARG A 59 16.42 0.81 -7.73
N LEU A 60 15.43 0.28 -6.97
CA LEU A 60 15.33 -1.17 -6.77
C LEU A 60 15.07 -1.90 -8.10
N ALA A 61 14.16 -1.38 -8.93
CA ALA A 61 13.83 -1.99 -10.22
C ALA A 61 15.07 -2.04 -11.14
N ASP A 62 15.83 -0.95 -11.19
CA ASP A 62 17.07 -0.87 -11.99
C ASP A 62 18.16 -1.82 -11.47
N GLU A 63 18.38 -1.89 -10.15
CA GLU A 63 19.31 -2.83 -9.51
C GLU A 63 18.92 -4.30 -9.77
N ALA A 64 17.62 -4.60 -9.86
CA ALA A 64 17.10 -5.92 -10.20
C ALA A 64 17.11 -6.21 -11.71
N GLY A 65 17.39 -5.22 -12.56
CA GLY A 65 17.33 -5.34 -14.02
C GLY A 65 15.90 -5.36 -14.60
N PHE A 66 14.93 -4.88 -13.85
CA PHE A 66 13.52 -4.86 -14.26
C PHE A 66 13.24 -3.66 -15.17
N ALA A 67 13.23 -3.86 -16.47
CA ALA A 67 12.88 -2.80 -17.43
C ALA A 67 11.40 -2.39 -17.30
N ARG A 68 10.51 -3.37 -17.12
CA ARG A 68 9.08 -3.20 -16.79
C ARG A 68 8.68 -4.26 -15.79
N PHE A 69 7.84 -3.89 -14.81
CA PHE A 69 7.50 -4.77 -13.69
C PHE A 69 6.05 -4.58 -13.23
N HIS A 70 5.58 -5.52 -12.41
CA HIS A 70 4.33 -5.41 -11.66
C HIS A 70 4.61 -4.71 -10.33
N LEU A 71 3.78 -3.74 -9.97
CA LEU A 71 3.95 -3.00 -8.71
C LEU A 71 2.80 -3.32 -7.76
N VAL A 72 3.15 -3.75 -6.55
CA VAL A 72 2.20 -4.07 -5.48
C VAL A 72 2.49 -3.16 -4.30
N GLY A 73 1.47 -2.48 -3.78
CA GLY A 73 1.62 -1.67 -2.58
C GLY A 73 0.49 -1.88 -1.57
N TYR A 74 0.86 -2.03 -0.31
CA TYR A 74 -0.08 -2.13 0.80
C TYR A 74 -0.02 -0.88 1.67
N SER A 75 -1.19 -0.33 2.05
CA SER A 75 -1.28 0.81 2.97
C SER A 75 -0.42 2.00 2.52
N ALA A 76 0.58 2.41 3.27
CA ALA A 76 1.52 3.47 2.89
C ALA A 76 2.25 3.15 1.58
N GLY A 77 2.74 1.92 1.42
CA GLY A 77 3.31 1.45 0.16
C GLY A 77 2.30 1.46 -1.00
N GLY A 78 1.01 1.32 -0.71
CA GLY A 78 -0.06 1.47 -1.71
C GLY A 78 -0.19 2.89 -2.25
N ALA A 79 -0.07 3.90 -1.37
CA ALA A 79 -0.04 5.30 -1.79
C ALA A 79 1.24 5.63 -2.59
N SER A 80 2.41 5.10 -2.16
CA SER A 80 3.68 5.24 -2.88
C SER A 80 3.63 4.56 -4.26
N ALA A 81 3.02 3.36 -4.34
CA ALA A 81 2.83 2.63 -5.60
C ALA A 81 1.91 3.40 -6.56
N LEU A 82 0.84 4.00 -6.06
CA LEU A 82 -0.04 4.85 -6.87
C LEU A 82 0.71 6.08 -7.38
N ALA A 83 1.47 6.77 -6.53
CA ALA A 83 2.28 7.92 -6.94
C ALA A 83 3.28 7.55 -8.03
N TYR A 84 3.98 6.42 -7.86
CA TYR A 84 4.89 5.87 -8.86
C TYR A 84 4.20 5.57 -10.19
N ALA A 85 3.04 4.91 -10.15
CA ALA A 85 2.26 4.57 -11.34
C ALA A 85 1.85 5.82 -12.15
N LEU A 86 1.58 6.93 -11.47
CA LEU A 86 1.25 8.19 -12.13
C LEU A 86 2.49 8.94 -12.65
N ALA A 87 3.65 8.74 -12.05
CA ALA A 87 4.91 9.36 -12.49
C ALA A 87 5.56 8.56 -13.65
N HIS A 88 5.58 7.25 -13.55
CA HIS A 88 6.29 6.33 -14.45
C HIS A 88 5.38 5.21 -15.00
N PRO A 89 4.24 5.53 -15.64
CA PRO A 89 3.28 4.52 -16.11
C PRO A 89 3.93 3.50 -17.07
N ASP A 90 4.87 3.93 -17.91
CA ASP A 90 5.52 3.09 -18.92
C ASP A 90 6.45 2.02 -18.31
N ARG A 91 6.88 2.19 -17.06
CA ARG A 91 7.67 1.20 -16.32
C ARG A 91 6.81 0.05 -15.79
N LEU A 92 5.50 0.20 -15.77
CA LEU A 92 4.61 -0.80 -15.18
C LEU A 92 3.98 -1.72 -16.22
N ARG A 93 3.76 -2.97 -15.81
CA ARG A 93 2.89 -3.95 -16.46
C ARG A 93 1.50 -3.96 -15.82
N SER A 94 1.43 -3.81 -14.51
CA SER A 94 0.18 -3.68 -13.74
C SER A 94 0.44 -3.01 -12.39
N LEU A 95 -0.64 -2.56 -11.75
CA LEU A 95 -0.64 -1.99 -10.41
C LEU A 95 -1.59 -2.79 -9.50
N THR A 96 -1.12 -3.16 -8.32
CA THR A 96 -1.97 -3.72 -7.26
C THR A 96 -1.96 -2.80 -6.04
N LEU A 97 -3.14 -2.37 -5.62
CA LEU A 97 -3.38 -1.52 -4.46
C LEU A 97 -4.10 -2.32 -3.38
N SER A 98 -3.37 -2.73 -2.33
CA SER A 98 -3.97 -3.33 -1.14
C SER A 98 -4.29 -2.24 -0.13
N GLU A 99 -5.52 -1.76 -0.13
CA GLU A 99 -5.99 -0.73 0.81
C GLU A 99 -4.98 0.42 0.97
N PRO A 100 -4.69 1.17 -0.09
CA PRO A 100 -3.71 2.24 -0.03
C PRO A 100 -4.10 3.28 1.02
N ALA A 101 -3.11 3.77 1.78
CA ALA A 101 -3.35 4.75 2.83
C ALA A 101 -3.84 6.11 2.30
N TRP A 102 -3.62 6.38 1.03
CA TRP A 102 -4.02 7.62 0.37
C TRP A 102 -4.15 7.43 -1.14
N ALA A 103 -5.11 8.11 -1.74
CA ALA A 103 -5.31 8.14 -3.20
C ALA A 103 -5.86 9.51 -3.66
N GLY A 104 -5.30 10.58 -3.14
CA GLY A 104 -5.74 11.95 -3.41
C GLY A 104 -7.06 12.33 -2.73
N THR A 105 -7.49 13.55 -2.93
CA THR A 105 -8.70 14.14 -2.31
C THR A 105 -9.86 14.30 -3.30
N ASP A 106 -9.56 14.35 -4.60
CA ASP A 106 -10.55 14.63 -5.62
C ASP A 106 -11.62 13.54 -5.71
N GLY A 107 -12.87 13.96 -5.75
CA GLY A 107 -14.02 13.05 -5.86
C GLY A 107 -14.36 12.28 -4.59
N ARG A 108 -13.75 12.60 -3.44
CA ARG A 108 -14.14 11.99 -2.15
C ARG A 108 -15.56 12.34 -1.76
N LEU A 109 -16.28 11.36 -1.28
CA LEU A 109 -17.55 11.57 -0.61
C LEU A 109 -17.35 12.12 0.81
N PRO A 110 -18.32 12.84 1.40
CA PRO A 110 -18.20 13.36 2.77
C PRO A 110 -17.80 12.31 3.81
N ALA A 111 -18.34 11.09 3.71
CA ALA A 111 -18.00 9.99 4.62
C ALA A 111 -16.54 9.51 4.45
N GLU A 112 -15.99 9.52 3.22
CA GLU A 112 -14.58 9.22 2.96
C GLU A 112 -13.66 10.29 3.56
N VAL A 113 -14.05 11.57 3.44
CA VAL A 113 -13.32 12.70 4.04
C VAL A 113 -13.28 12.54 5.57
N GLU A 114 -14.44 12.35 6.20
CA GLU A 114 -14.55 12.17 7.65
C GLU A 114 -13.70 10.97 8.13
N ALA A 115 -13.74 9.85 7.41
CA ALA A 115 -12.95 8.68 7.75
C ALA A 115 -11.43 8.93 7.62
N ALA A 116 -11.00 9.63 6.56
CA ALA A 116 -9.60 10.03 6.37
C ALA A 116 -9.13 10.98 7.49
N ASP A 117 -9.92 12.00 7.81
CA ASP A 117 -9.61 12.96 8.87
C ASP A 117 -9.51 12.26 10.23
N ARG A 118 -10.35 11.26 10.48
CA ARG A 118 -10.29 10.44 11.70
C ARG A 118 -8.99 9.66 11.79
N VAL A 119 -8.52 9.04 10.69
CA VAL A 119 -7.23 8.35 10.65
C VAL A 119 -6.08 9.34 10.89
N LEU A 120 -6.06 10.47 10.19
CA LEU A 120 -5.01 11.50 10.34
C LEU A 120 -4.99 12.11 11.75
N ALA A 121 -6.15 12.31 12.39
CA ALA A 121 -6.23 12.81 13.74
C ALA A 121 -5.52 11.90 14.76
N THR A 122 -5.51 10.59 14.54
CA THR A 122 -4.84 9.64 15.44
C THR A 122 -3.32 9.81 15.46
N LEU A 123 -2.72 10.27 14.37
CA LEU A 123 -1.28 10.52 14.26
C LEU A 123 -0.81 11.72 15.09
N ARG A 124 -1.74 12.51 15.64
CA ARG A 124 -1.48 13.65 16.52
C ARG A 124 -1.61 13.30 18.01
N LEU A 125 -2.02 12.07 18.32
CA LEU A 125 -2.16 11.59 19.69
C LEU A 125 -0.78 11.30 20.34
N PRO A 126 -0.69 11.30 21.67
CA PRO A 126 0.50 10.82 22.35
C PRO A 126 0.85 9.39 21.92
N PRO A 127 2.14 9.02 21.84
CA PRO A 127 2.58 7.71 21.34
C PRO A 127 1.88 6.50 22.01
N GLY A 128 1.53 6.59 23.29
CA GLY A 128 0.85 5.51 24.03
C GLY A 128 -0.58 5.24 23.54
N ASP A 129 -1.27 6.26 23.04
CA ASP A 129 -2.66 6.18 22.58
C ASP A 129 -2.76 6.04 21.06
N MET A 130 -1.75 6.50 20.35
CA MET A 130 -1.75 6.63 18.89
C MET A 130 -1.97 5.27 18.18
N VAL A 131 -1.22 4.24 18.52
CA VAL A 131 -1.24 2.96 17.81
C VAL A 131 -2.63 2.31 17.87
N ALA A 132 -3.22 2.23 19.07
CA ALA A 132 -4.53 1.62 19.24
C ALA A 132 -5.64 2.42 18.56
N ALA A 133 -5.59 3.76 18.63
CA ALA A 133 -6.54 4.64 17.95
C ALA A 133 -6.41 4.54 16.44
N PHE A 134 -5.17 4.54 15.92
CA PHE A 134 -4.86 4.39 14.49
C PHE A 134 -5.39 3.07 13.93
N MET A 135 -5.23 1.97 14.65
CA MET A 135 -5.76 0.68 14.23
C MET A 135 -7.29 0.68 14.21
N ARG A 136 -7.94 1.17 15.27
CA ARG A 136 -9.42 1.22 15.35
C ARG A 136 -10.06 2.12 14.29
N ALA A 137 -9.39 3.20 13.90
CA ALA A 137 -9.91 4.10 12.87
C ALA A 137 -10.03 3.45 11.49
N GLN A 138 -9.29 2.37 11.23
CA GLN A 138 -9.16 1.75 9.92
C GLN A 138 -9.88 0.40 9.78
N ILE A 139 -10.53 -0.09 10.83
CA ILE A 139 -11.33 -1.32 10.82
C ILE A 139 -12.79 -1.00 11.17
N GLU A 140 -13.72 -1.90 10.80
CA GLU A 140 -15.14 -1.72 11.11
C GLU A 140 -15.41 -1.75 12.61
N ASP A 141 -16.52 -1.13 13.01
CA ASP A 141 -16.95 -1.15 14.40
C ASP A 141 -17.28 -2.58 14.84
N GLY A 142 -16.82 -2.96 16.03
CA GLY A 142 -16.97 -4.33 16.54
C GLY A 142 -15.92 -5.33 16.02
N VAL A 143 -15.01 -4.90 15.17
CA VAL A 143 -13.81 -5.68 14.80
C VAL A 143 -12.70 -5.39 15.80
N GLU A 144 -12.16 -6.45 16.37
CA GLU A 144 -11.02 -6.30 17.31
C GLU A 144 -9.71 -6.16 16.52
N PRO A 145 -8.89 -5.15 16.83
CA PRO A 145 -7.55 -5.05 16.28
C PRO A 145 -6.65 -6.20 16.78
N PRO A 146 -5.58 -6.54 16.07
CA PRO A 146 -4.62 -7.52 16.55
C PRO A 146 -4.14 -7.18 17.96
N ALA A 147 -4.03 -8.19 18.80
CA ALA A 147 -3.48 -8.00 20.14
C ALA A 147 -2.04 -7.46 20.06
N PRO A 148 -1.65 -6.53 20.93
CA PRO A 148 -0.28 -6.05 20.97
C PRO A 148 0.68 -7.23 21.23
N PRO A 149 1.87 -7.23 20.57
CA PRO A 149 2.85 -8.27 20.80
C PRO A 149 3.28 -8.31 22.27
N GLN A 150 3.50 -9.54 22.77
CA GLN A 150 4.00 -9.71 24.13
C GLN A 150 5.51 -9.45 24.18
N GLY A 151 5.98 -8.80 25.23
CA GLY A 151 7.39 -8.50 25.44
C GLY A 151 7.81 -7.08 25.02
N PRO A 152 9.09 -6.76 25.11
CA PRO A 152 9.60 -5.45 24.72
C PRO A 152 9.45 -5.25 23.21
N PRO A 153 9.11 -4.02 22.76
CA PRO A 153 9.02 -3.74 21.35
C PRO A 153 10.37 -3.97 20.66
N PRO A 154 10.39 -4.53 19.45
CA PRO A 154 11.61 -4.69 18.68
C PRO A 154 12.25 -3.33 18.34
N ALA A 155 13.58 -3.31 18.16
CA ALA A 155 14.34 -2.07 17.97
C ALA A 155 13.80 -1.20 16.81
N TRP A 156 13.37 -1.82 15.72
CA TRP A 156 12.82 -1.12 14.56
C TRP A 156 11.50 -0.37 14.85
N MET A 157 10.74 -0.76 15.88
CA MET A 157 9.47 -0.12 16.23
C MET A 157 9.64 1.33 16.69
N GLY A 158 10.80 1.68 17.26
CA GLY A 158 11.04 3.02 17.78
C GLY A 158 10.96 4.15 16.73
N SER A 159 11.28 3.85 15.49
CA SER A 159 11.22 4.82 14.38
C SER A 159 9.85 4.92 13.70
N ARG A 160 8.98 3.90 13.87
CA ARG A 160 7.71 3.80 13.13
C ARG A 160 6.73 4.95 13.36
N PRO A 161 6.54 5.49 14.57
CA PRO A 161 5.66 6.63 14.78
C PRO A 161 6.09 7.87 14.00
N ALA A 162 7.38 8.21 14.02
CA ALA A 162 7.91 9.36 13.29
C ALA A 162 7.78 9.18 11.78
N GLY A 163 8.10 7.97 11.28
CA GLY A 163 7.95 7.64 9.86
C GLY A 163 6.49 7.68 9.40
N ALA A 164 5.54 7.17 10.19
CA ALA A 164 4.11 7.21 9.86
C ALA A 164 3.58 8.64 9.73
N VAL A 165 4.01 9.54 10.62
CA VAL A 165 3.66 10.98 10.54
C VAL A 165 4.29 11.61 9.31
N ALA A 166 5.55 11.34 9.03
CA ALA A 166 6.26 11.93 7.89
C ALA A 166 5.68 11.50 6.54
N ILE A 167 5.36 10.21 6.39
CA ILE A 167 4.80 9.68 5.14
C ILE A 167 3.36 10.16 4.93
N ALA A 168 2.55 10.29 5.99
CA ALA A 168 1.22 10.89 5.90
C ALA A 168 1.29 12.34 5.40
N GLY A 169 2.21 13.14 5.94
CA GLY A 169 2.46 14.49 5.44
C GLY A 169 2.97 14.54 4.00
N ALA A 170 3.73 13.55 3.53
CA ALA A 170 4.13 13.44 2.14
C ALA A 170 2.93 13.17 1.22
N PHE A 171 1.99 12.29 1.64
CA PHE A 171 0.75 12.04 0.89
C PHE A 171 -0.11 13.29 0.72
N GLU A 172 -0.28 14.08 1.79
CA GLU A 172 -1.10 15.31 1.75
C GLU A 172 -0.52 16.38 0.82
N ARG A 173 0.81 16.42 0.67
CA ARG A 173 1.50 17.38 -0.20
C ARG A 173 1.62 16.94 -1.65
N HIS A 174 1.48 15.64 -1.93
CA HIS A 174 1.61 15.09 -3.27
C HIS A 174 0.27 15.09 -4.01
N ALA A 175 0.30 15.48 -5.28
CA ALA A 175 -0.89 15.48 -6.12
C ALA A 175 -1.17 14.10 -6.70
N PHE A 176 -2.43 13.67 -6.61
CA PHE A 176 -2.94 12.45 -7.23
C PHE A 176 -4.05 12.79 -8.24
N PRO A 177 -3.71 13.38 -9.40
CA PRO A 177 -4.70 13.93 -10.31
C PRO A 177 -5.52 12.82 -11.00
N PRO A 178 -6.86 12.85 -10.91
CA PRO A 178 -7.72 11.83 -11.51
C PRO A 178 -7.55 11.69 -13.03
N GLU A 179 -7.20 12.76 -13.73
CA GLU A 179 -6.95 12.74 -15.17
C GLU A 179 -5.77 11.83 -15.53
N ARG A 180 -4.72 11.77 -14.70
CA ARG A 180 -3.60 10.85 -14.91
C ARG A 180 -4.00 9.41 -14.63
N MET A 181 -4.86 9.16 -13.64
CA MET A 181 -5.41 7.84 -13.39
C MET A 181 -6.27 7.34 -14.56
N ARG A 182 -7.06 8.23 -15.20
CA ARG A 182 -7.88 7.90 -16.38
C ARG A 182 -7.05 7.52 -17.59
N THR A 183 -5.83 7.98 -17.68
CA THR A 183 -4.89 7.66 -18.79
C THR A 183 -3.95 6.51 -18.45
N PHE A 184 -4.00 5.96 -17.25
CA PHE A 184 -3.21 4.79 -16.87
C PHE A 184 -3.76 3.54 -17.57
N ALA A 185 -3.04 3.06 -18.59
CA ALA A 185 -3.53 2.06 -19.53
C ALA A 185 -3.35 0.60 -19.07
N HIS A 186 -2.71 0.40 -17.90
CA HIS A 186 -2.40 -0.95 -17.40
C HIS A 186 -3.45 -1.43 -16.39
N PRO A 187 -3.63 -2.76 -16.25
CA PRO A 187 -4.58 -3.31 -15.30
C PRO A 187 -4.29 -2.89 -13.86
N VAL A 188 -5.34 -2.51 -13.14
CA VAL A 188 -5.31 -2.18 -11.71
C VAL A 188 -6.13 -3.19 -10.93
N LEU A 189 -5.52 -3.79 -9.91
CA LEU A 189 -6.19 -4.65 -8.93
C LEU A 189 -6.27 -3.92 -7.59
N PHE A 190 -7.46 -3.81 -7.02
CA PHE A 190 -7.64 -3.37 -5.64
C PHE A 190 -7.98 -4.56 -4.75
N ALA A 191 -7.17 -4.81 -3.72
CA ALA A 191 -7.44 -5.83 -2.72
C ALA A 191 -8.02 -5.16 -1.46
N LEU A 192 -9.22 -5.59 -1.06
CA LEU A 192 -10.02 -5.02 0.03
C LEU A 192 -10.31 -6.07 1.10
N GLY A 193 -10.03 -5.78 2.35
CA GLY A 193 -10.52 -6.54 3.49
C GLY A 193 -12.00 -6.23 3.77
N GLY A 194 -12.84 -7.27 3.83
CA GLY A 194 -14.29 -7.09 4.07
C GLY A 194 -14.64 -6.56 5.45
N ARG A 195 -13.67 -6.54 6.38
CA ARG A 195 -13.80 -6.00 7.74
C ARG A 195 -12.97 -4.73 7.97
N SER A 196 -12.35 -4.20 6.91
CA SER A 196 -11.72 -2.87 6.91
C SER A 196 -12.79 -1.79 6.88
N ARG A 197 -12.47 -0.59 7.39
CA ARG A 197 -13.41 0.55 7.40
C ARG A 197 -13.91 0.87 5.99
N HIS A 198 -15.18 0.52 5.70
CA HIS A 198 -15.78 0.74 4.38
C HIS A 198 -15.80 2.24 4.02
N ALA A 199 -16.13 3.11 4.96
CA ALA A 199 -16.13 4.55 4.76
C ALA A 199 -14.76 5.12 4.35
N TYR A 200 -13.67 4.36 4.55
CA TYR A 200 -12.33 4.75 4.11
C TYR A 200 -11.91 3.94 2.87
N TYR A 201 -11.73 2.64 3.01
CA TYR A 201 -11.19 1.79 1.94
C TYR A 201 -12.22 1.37 0.89
N GLY A 202 -13.46 1.10 1.32
CA GLY A 202 -14.54 0.71 0.41
C GLY A 202 -14.93 1.84 -0.53
N LEU A 203 -15.19 3.05 0.02
CA LEU A 203 -15.49 4.23 -0.79
C LEU A 203 -14.32 4.64 -1.68
N MET A 204 -13.07 4.51 -1.20
CA MET A 204 -11.88 4.71 -2.03
C MET A 204 -11.83 3.73 -3.21
N ALA A 205 -12.11 2.44 -2.98
CA ALA A 205 -12.15 1.45 -4.05
C ALA A 205 -13.24 1.77 -5.08
N GLU A 206 -14.43 2.19 -4.65
CA GLU A 206 -15.53 2.62 -5.52
C GLU A 206 -15.14 3.85 -6.36
N ARG A 207 -14.52 4.84 -5.73
CA ARG A 207 -14.02 6.05 -6.41
C ARG A 207 -12.96 5.72 -7.44
N LEU A 208 -11.97 4.89 -7.11
CA LEU A 208 -10.90 4.48 -8.02
C LEU A 208 -11.42 3.62 -9.18
N ARG A 209 -12.43 2.78 -8.94
CA ARG A 209 -13.13 2.03 -10.01
C ARG A 209 -13.75 2.97 -11.06
N GLY A 210 -14.26 4.11 -10.63
CA GLY A 210 -14.84 5.13 -11.54
C GLY A 210 -13.79 5.92 -12.32
N VAL A 211 -12.50 5.76 -11.99
CA VAL A 211 -11.41 6.56 -12.57
C VAL A 211 -10.48 5.72 -13.43
N PHE A 212 -10.04 4.54 -12.98
CA PHE A 212 -9.14 3.68 -13.75
C PHE A 212 -9.89 2.93 -14.86
N PRO A 213 -9.39 2.91 -16.13
CA PRO A 213 -10.05 2.25 -17.25
C PRO A 213 -10.15 0.73 -17.10
N ASP A 214 -9.11 0.07 -16.59
CA ASP A 214 -9.07 -1.38 -16.33
C ASP A 214 -8.87 -1.62 -14.83
N PHE A 215 -9.98 -1.72 -14.11
CA PHE A 215 -10.00 -1.88 -12.65
C PHE A 215 -10.70 -3.16 -12.22
N SER A 216 -10.06 -3.93 -11.36
CA SER A 216 -10.60 -5.13 -10.72
C SER A 216 -10.59 -4.97 -9.21
N LEU A 217 -11.62 -5.50 -8.53
CA LEU A 217 -11.71 -5.54 -7.07
C LEU A 217 -11.73 -6.99 -6.60
N ALA A 218 -10.81 -7.32 -5.69
CA ALA A 218 -10.81 -8.57 -4.95
C ALA A 218 -11.13 -8.30 -3.47
N VAL A 219 -12.17 -8.96 -2.94
CA VAL A 219 -12.56 -8.82 -1.53
C VAL A 219 -12.13 -10.06 -0.76
N PHE A 220 -11.50 -9.85 0.40
CA PHE A 220 -11.17 -10.84 1.40
C PHE A 220 -12.12 -10.68 2.59
N PRO A 221 -13.26 -11.42 2.62
CA PRO A 221 -14.40 -11.08 3.48
C PRO A 221 -14.08 -11.08 4.97
N ASP A 222 -13.19 -11.97 5.39
CA ASP A 222 -12.81 -12.17 6.80
C ASP A 222 -11.60 -11.36 7.23
N ARG A 223 -10.98 -10.60 6.30
CA ARG A 223 -9.75 -9.82 6.54
C ARG A 223 -10.05 -8.36 6.81
N HIS A 224 -9.14 -7.71 7.51
CA HIS A 224 -9.14 -6.28 7.72
C HIS A 224 -7.73 -5.70 7.53
N HIS A 225 -7.61 -4.39 7.58
CA HIS A 225 -6.36 -3.69 7.28
C HIS A 225 -5.12 -4.21 8.03
N PHE A 226 -5.27 -4.67 9.28
CA PHE A 226 -4.14 -5.14 10.10
C PHE A 226 -3.95 -6.66 10.15
N ASP A 227 -4.80 -7.43 9.46
CA ASP A 227 -4.57 -8.84 9.13
C ASP A 227 -4.69 -9.09 7.62
N PRO A 228 -3.88 -8.38 6.81
CA PRO A 228 -4.00 -8.35 5.36
C PRO A 228 -3.72 -9.72 4.73
N PRO A 229 -4.28 -10.01 3.54
CA PRO A 229 -4.18 -11.33 2.90
C PRO A 229 -2.74 -11.77 2.59
N HIS A 230 -1.84 -10.85 2.33
CA HIS A 230 -0.42 -11.19 2.09
C HIS A 230 0.29 -11.81 3.31
N ARG A 231 -0.29 -11.69 4.51
CA ARG A 231 0.23 -12.28 5.74
C ARG A 231 -0.60 -13.47 6.23
N THR A 232 -1.90 -13.45 6.00
CA THR A 232 -2.84 -14.42 6.59
C THR A 232 -3.33 -15.46 5.60
N GLU A 233 -3.28 -15.16 4.32
CA GLU A 233 -3.65 -16.06 3.22
C GLU A 233 -2.62 -15.97 2.07
N PRO A 234 -1.29 -16.12 2.34
CA PRO A 234 -0.24 -15.78 1.37
C PRO A 234 -0.35 -16.57 0.06
N GLU A 235 -0.71 -17.86 0.11
CA GLU A 235 -0.85 -18.70 -1.09
C GLU A 235 -2.05 -18.26 -1.95
N ARG A 236 -3.16 -17.87 -1.32
CA ARG A 236 -4.34 -17.37 -2.03
C ARG A 236 -4.03 -16.00 -2.66
N TYR A 237 -3.30 -15.16 -1.93
CA TYR A 237 -2.95 -13.83 -2.42
C TYR A 237 -1.89 -13.91 -3.53
N ALA A 238 -0.90 -14.82 -3.43
CA ALA A 238 0.06 -15.09 -4.49
C ALA A 238 -0.64 -15.49 -5.80
N ARG A 239 -1.53 -16.50 -5.75
CA ARG A 239 -2.31 -16.93 -6.93
C ARG A 239 -3.10 -15.77 -7.56
N LEU A 240 -3.75 -14.94 -6.75
CA LEU A 240 -4.49 -13.77 -7.23
C LEU A 240 -3.57 -12.77 -7.97
N LEU A 241 -2.39 -12.51 -7.41
CA LEU A 241 -1.40 -11.62 -8.02
C LEU A 241 -0.87 -12.20 -9.34
N GLU A 242 -0.52 -13.48 -9.37
CA GLU A 242 -0.01 -14.14 -10.56
C GLU A 242 -1.05 -14.21 -11.68
N GLU A 243 -2.33 -14.43 -11.37
CA GLU A 243 -3.44 -14.36 -12.33
C GLU A 243 -3.58 -12.95 -12.91
N HIS A 244 -3.52 -11.93 -12.04
CA HIS A 244 -3.56 -10.53 -12.45
C HIS A 244 -2.38 -10.15 -13.35
N TRP A 245 -1.17 -10.57 -13.00
CA TRP A 245 0.05 -10.32 -13.75
C TRP A 245 0.05 -11.01 -15.12
N ARG A 246 -0.37 -12.28 -15.17
CA ARG A 246 -0.48 -13.04 -16.43
C ARG A 246 -1.45 -12.37 -17.39
N ARG A 247 -2.63 -11.94 -16.91
CA ARG A 247 -3.57 -11.16 -17.70
C ARG A 247 -2.95 -9.86 -18.24
N ALA A 248 -2.15 -9.18 -17.44
CA ALA A 248 -1.49 -7.94 -17.85
C ALA A 248 -0.42 -8.19 -18.93
N GLU A 249 0.32 -9.28 -18.86
CA GLU A 249 1.33 -9.65 -19.86
C GLU A 249 0.66 -10.07 -21.20
N GLU A 250 -0.44 -10.83 -21.16
CA GLU A 250 -1.21 -11.23 -22.35
C GLU A 250 -1.77 -10.04 -23.12
N ASN A 251 -2.20 -8.98 -22.43
CA ASN A 251 -2.75 -7.77 -23.04
C ASN A 251 -1.68 -6.86 -23.70
N GLN A 252 -0.40 -7.12 -23.48
CA GLN A 252 0.73 -6.29 -23.94
C GLN A 252 1.57 -6.96 -25.05
N GLY A 253 1.27 -8.22 -25.38
CA GLY A 253 1.90 -8.99 -26.48
C GLY A 253 1.12 -8.86 -27.77
#